data_10c5e2f6f00ba30443f26e873099a1a1
#
_entry.id   10c5e2f6f00ba30443f26e873099a1a1
#
_cell.length_a   1.000
_cell.length_b   1.000
_cell.length_c   1.000
_cell.angle_alpha   90.00
_cell.angle_beta   90.00
_cell.angle_gamma   90.00
#
_symmetry.space_group_name_H-M   'P 1'
#
loop_
_entity.id
_entity.type
_entity.pdbx_description
1 polymer ?
#
loop_
_entity_poly.entity_id
_entity_poly.type
_entity_poly.pdbx_seq_one_letter_code
_entity_poly.pdbx_strand_id
1 'polypeptide(L)'
;MTTDEALYAALNPLFPGAAWPETYPGTALTYVTWNHWTIPEVYAEGLPDAARHRTQVHLFLPRGVDPGSYMLSIPAALYAQGFTWPGVTDAGDAEGGHWVFECERVNGGAVYGQT
;
A
#
# COMPACT_ATOMS: atom_id res chain seq x y z
N MET A 1 -4.52 -14.66 2.49
CA MET A 1 -3.75 -13.51 3.02
C MET A 1 -4.61 -12.27 3.00
N THR A 2 -4.72 -11.60 4.10
CA THR A 2 -5.46 -10.35 4.16
C THR A 2 -4.68 -9.24 3.47
N THR A 3 -5.37 -8.12 3.22
CA THR A 3 -4.70 -6.97 2.62
C THR A 3 -3.59 -6.43 3.52
N ASP A 4 -3.83 -6.36 4.82
CA ASP A 4 -2.79 -5.94 5.76
C ASP A 4 -1.60 -6.90 5.76
N GLU A 5 -1.85 -8.19 5.73
CA GLU A 5 -0.76 -9.18 5.64
C GLU A 5 0.05 -9.02 4.36
N ALA A 6 -0.64 -8.77 3.25
CA ALA A 6 0.03 -8.57 1.96
C ALA A 6 0.89 -7.29 1.98
N LEU A 7 0.36 -6.22 2.58
CA LEU A 7 1.10 -4.97 2.71
C LEU A 7 2.32 -5.13 3.60
N TYR A 8 2.16 -5.82 4.72
CA TYR A 8 3.28 -6.07 5.61
C TYR A 8 4.35 -6.92 4.91
N ALA A 9 3.92 -7.96 4.20
CA ALA A 9 4.86 -8.83 3.48
C ALA A 9 5.62 -8.07 2.40
N ALA A 10 4.96 -7.09 1.74
CA ALA A 10 5.62 -6.28 0.73
C ALA A 10 6.59 -5.28 1.33
N LEU A 11 6.20 -4.63 2.41
CA LEU A 11 6.88 -3.41 2.87
C LEU A 11 7.87 -3.64 3.99
N ASN A 12 7.63 -4.61 4.87
CA ASN A 12 8.55 -4.83 5.98
C ASN A 12 9.98 -5.18 5.54
N PRO A 13 10.19 -5.96 4.47
CA PRO A 13 11.57 -6.20 4.01
C PRO A 13 12.29 -4.94 3.57
N LEU A 14 11.57 -3.93 3.09
CA LEU A 14 12.15 -2.66 2.68
C LEU A 14 12.35 -1.69 3.86
N PHE A 15 11.51 -1.82 4.87
CA PHE A 15 11.52 -0.93 6.04
C PHE A 15 11.38 -1.77 7.30
N PRO A 16 12.41 -2.58 7.66
CA PRO A 16 12.27 -3.51 8.79
C PRO A 16 11.91 -2.78 10.08
N GLY A 17 10.79 -3.17 10.68
CA GLY A 17 10.30 -2.55 11.90
C GLY A 17 9.70 -1.17 11.72
N ALA A 18 9.69 -0.63 10.51
CA ALA A 18 9.21 0.71 10.23
C ALA A 18 8.13 0.73 9.14
N ALA A 19 7.38 -0.36 9.02
CA ALA A 19 6.24 -0.47 8.12
C ALA A 19 5.01 -0.81 8.97
N TRP A 20 4.08 0.11 9.08
CA TRP A 20 2.96 0.00 10.02
C TRP A 20 1.65 0.44 9.39
N PRO A 21 0.54 -0.19 9.79
CA PRO A 21 -0.77 0.30 9.38
C PRO A 21 -1.09 1.61 10.07
N GLU A 22 -1.68 2.53 9.34
CA GLU A 22 -2.21 3.80 9.82
C GLU A 22 -1.16 4.75 10.38
N THR A 23 -0.54 4.44 11.49
CA THR A 23 0.38 5.34 12.19
C THR A 23 1.60 4.57 12.66
N TYR A 24 2.78 5.11 12.40
CA TYR A 24 4.03 4.52 12.84
C TYR A 24 4.37 5.04 14.24
N PRO A 25 4.51 4.15 15.23
CA PRO A 25 4.77 4.58 16.62
C PRO A 25 6.24 4.72 16.93
N GLY A 26 7.14 4.44 16.00
CA GLY A 26 8.58 4.44 16.27
C GLY A 26 9.24 5.77 16.01
N THR A 27 10.57 5.74 15.95
CA THR A 27 11.40 6.94 15.84
C THR A 27 12.26 6.97 14.57
N ALA A 28 12.13 5.99 13.69
CA ALA A 28 12.89 5.99 12.44
C ALA A 28 12.50 7.22 11.61
N LEU A 29 13.50 7.82 10.95
CA LEU A 29 13.26 9.00 10.12
C LEU A 29 12.66 8.64 8.77
N THR A 30 12.87 7.41 8.31
CA THR A 30 12.30 6.91 7.07
C THR A 30 11.41 5.74 7.43
N TYR A 31 10.14 5.82 7.06
CA TYR A 31 9.18 4.78 7.39
C TYR A 31 8.01 4.83 6.41
N VAL A 32 7.22 3.76 6.42
CA VAL A 32 5.99 3.71 5.62
C VAL A 32 4.81 3.37 6.51
N THR A 33 3.67 3.92 6.16
CA THR A 33 2.39 3.52 6.71
C THR A 33 1.45 3.22 5.56
N TRP A 34 0.31 2.64 5.86
CA TRP A 34 -0.70 2.39 4.84
C TRP A 34 -2.09 2.48 5.44
N ASN A 35 -3.01 2.81 4.56
CA ASN A 35 -4.42 2.70 4.85
C ASN A 35 -5.11 2.08 3.64
N HIS A 36 -6.21 1.42 3.87
CA HIS A 36 -6.97 0.85 2.78
C HIS A 36 -8.45 0.81 3.14
N TRP A 37 -9.25 0.70 2.10
CA TRP A 37 -10.69 0.54 2.27
C TRP A 37 -11.21 -0.37 1.18
N THR A 38 -12.34 -0.99 1.45
CA THR A 38 -12.93 -1.95 0.54
C THR A 38 -14.03 -1.30 -0.27
N ILE A 39 -13.98 -1.52 -1.58
CA ILE A 39 -15.04 -1.10 -2.48
C ILE A 39 -15.68 -2.38 -3.00
N PRO A 40 -16.90 -2.70 -2.56
CA PRO A 40 -17.56 -3.89 -3.07
C PRO A 40 -17.99 -3.67 -4.52
N GLU A 41 -17.84 -4.71 -5.32
CA GLU A 41 -18.30 -4.71 -6.69
C GLU A 41 -19.66 -5.38 -6.72
N VAL A 42 -20.62 -4.72 -7.34
CA VAL A 42 -21.99 -5.23 -7.40
C VAL A 42 -22.29 -5.68 -8.82
N TYR A 43 -22.77 -6.90 -8.93
CA TYR A 43 -23.08 -7.49 -10.23
C TYR A 43 -24.58 -7.79 -10.32
N ALA A 44 -24.96 -8.58 -11.28
CA ALA A 44 -26.35 -8.97 -11.44
C ALA A 44 -26.89 -9.48 -10.11
N GLU A 45 -28.14 -9.23 -9.82
CA GLU A 45 -28.83 -9.54 -8.56
C GLU A 45 -28.39 -8.70 -7.39
N GLY A 46 -27.56 -7.72 -7.60
CA GLY A 46 -27.19 -6.81 -6.52
C GLY A 46 -26.24 -7.38 -5.49
N LEU A 47 -25.66 -8.54 -5.76
CA LEU A 47 -24.71 -9.15 -4.80
C LEU A 47 -23.27 -8.79 -5.19
N PRO A 48 -22.41 -8.56 -4.21
CA PRO A 48 -21.00 -8.32 -4.52
C PRO A 48 -20.36 -9.62 -5.01
N ASP A 49 -19.69 -9.53 -6.14
CA ASP A 49 -18.99 -10.67 -6.72
C ASP A 49 -17.52 -10.66 -6.37
N ALA A 50 -16.98 -9.48 -6.12
CA ALA A 50 -15.61 -9.30 -5.73
C ALA A 50 -15.51 -8.04 -4.90
N ALA A 51 -14.44 -7.94 -4.14
CA ALA A 51 -14.14 -6.72 -3.41
C ALA A 51 -12.78 -6.23 -3.84
N ARG A 52 -12.68 -4.92 -4.12
CA ARG A 52 -11.41 -4.28 -4.40
C ARG A 52 -10.94 -3.56 -3.15
N HIS A 53 -9.69 -3.73 -2.83
CA HIS A 53 -9.09 -3.05 -1.70
C HIS A 53 -8.23 -1.90 -2.24
N ARG A 54 -8.81 -0.71 -2.22
CA ARG A 54 -8.08 0.49 -2.59
C ARG A 54 -7.11 0.81 -1.47
N THR A 55 -5.87 1.05 -1.83
CA THR A 55 -4.79 1.14 -0.86
C THR A 55 -3.94 2.36 -1.14
N GLN A 56 -3.56 3.05 -0.08
CA GLN A 56 -2.55 4.10 -0.13
C GLN A 56 -1.40 3.71 0.76
N VAL A 57 -0.20 3.71 0.20
CA VAL A 57 1.04 3.51 0.97
C VAL A 57 1.73 4.87 1.04
N HIS A 58 2.06 5.28 2.25
CA HIS A 58 2.68 6.58 2.51
C HIS A 58 4.13 6.38 2.89
N LEU A 59 5.03 6.90 2.08
CA LEU A 59 6.46 6.91 2.38
C LEU A 59 6.81 8.25 2.98
N PHE A 60 7.40 8.22 4.17
CA PHE A 60 7.86 9.43 4.86
C PHE A 60 9.37 9.46 4.90
N LEU A 61 9.93 10.59 4.50
CA LEU A 61 11.37 10.81 4.44
C LEU A 61 11.71 12.12 5.15
N PRO A 62 12.94 12.26 5.66
CA PRO A 62 13.38 13.56 6.14
C PRO A 62 13.32 14.58 5.02
N ARG A 63 13.15 15.84 5.41
CA ARG A 63 13.08 16.94 4.45
C ARG A 63 14.33 16.96 3.57
N GLY A 64 14.12 17.10 2.27
CA GLY A 64 15.22 17.21 1.32
C GLY A 64 15.86 15.89 0.91
N VAL A 65 15.39 14.78 1.44
CA VAL A 65 15.91 13.46 1.07
C VAL A 65 15.18 12.97 -0.17
N ASP A 66 15.96 12.57 -1.16
CA ASP A 66 15.41 12.00 -2.40
C ASP A 66 14.87 10.60 -2.12
N PRO A 67 13.67 10.26 -2.59
CA PRO A 67 13.13 8.91 -2.42
C PRO A 67 13.97 7.84 -3.13
N GLY A 68 14.75 8.21 -4.13
CA GLY A 68 15.71 7.31 -4.76
C GLY A 68 15.08 6.02 -5.26
N SER A 69 15.69 4.90 -4.89
CA SER A 69 15.25 3.59 -5.37
C SER A 69 13.89 3.17 -4.82
N TYR A 70 13.37 3.84 -3.81
CA TYR A 70 12.04 3.51 -3.29
C TYR A 70 10.96 3.73 -4.34
N MET A 71 11.19 4.64 -5.28
CA MET A 71 10.22 4.90 -6.35
C MET A 71 10.00 3.69 -7.25
N LEU A 72 10.91 2.72 -7.22
CA LEU A 72 10.76 1.47 -7.96
C LEU A 72 10.56 0.29 -7.02
N SER A 73 11.26 0.23 -5.90
CA SER A 73 11.20 -0.93 -5.03
C SER A 73 9.85 -1.07 -4.32
N ILE A 74 9.21 0.04 -3.95
CA ILE A 74 7.88 -0.03 -3.35
C ILE A 74 6.85 -0.54 -4.34
N PRO A 75 6.74 0.04 -5.55
CA PRO A 75 5.81 -0.52 -6.54
C PRO A 75 6.06 -1.98 -6.87
N ALA A 76 7.33 -2.37 -7.02
CA ALA A 76 7.64 -3.76 -7.35
C ALA A 76 7.23 -4.72 -6.23
N ALA A 77 7.46 -4.32 -4.98
CA ALA A 77 7.08 -5.14 -3.83
C ALA A 77 5.56 -5.29 -3.72
N LEU A 78 4.83 -4.21 -3.98
CA LEU A 78 3.37 -4.26 -3.95
C LEU A 78 2.83 -5.12 -5.09
N TYR A 79 3.39 -4.95 -6.28
CA TYR A 79 2.95 -5.74 -7.43
C TYR A 79 3.18 -7.24 -7.18
N ALA A 80 4.28 -7.59 -6.55
CA ALA A 80 4.58 -8.99 -6.23
C ALA A 80 3.57 -9.59 -5.25
N GLN A 81 2.87 -8.77 -4.48
CA GLN A 81 1.85 -9.23 -3.53
C GLN A 81 0.43 -9.11 -4.08
N GLY A 82 0.29 -8.90 -5.37
CA GLY A 82 -1.02 -8.91 -6.01
C GLY A 82 -1.69 -7.55 -6.12
N PHE A 83 -0.99 -6.47 -5.80
CA PHE A 83 -1.53 -5.13 -6.01
C PHE A 83 -1.27 -4.68 -7.45
N THR A 84 -2.09 -3.78 -7.95
CA THR A 84 -1.81 -3.13 -9.22
C THR A 84 -0.55 -2.28 -9.07
N TRP A 85 0.11 -1.98 -10.18
CA TRP A 85 1.28 -1.09 -10.14
C TRP A 85 0.81 0.30 -9.71
N PRO A 86 1.39 0.87 -8.65
CA PRO A 86 0.84 2.09 -8.06
C PRO A 86 1.08 3.33 -8.90
N GLY A 87 0.13 4.25 -8.80
CA GLY A 87 0.39 5.64 -9.17
C GLY A 87 1.05 6.33 -7.98
N VAL A 88 1.90 7.31 -8.25
CA VAL A 88 2.68 7.97 -7.21
C VAL A 88 2.41 9.46 -7.23
N THR A 89 2.21 10.02 -6.04
CA THR A 89 1.98 11.46 -5.86
C THR A 89 2.92 11.99 -4.80
N ASP A 90 3.52 13.15 -5.07
CA ASP A 90 4.32 13.87 -4.09
C ASP A 90 3.37 14.67 -3.21
N ALA A 91 3.31 14.33 -1.93
CA ALA A 91 2.48 15.01 -0.94
C ALA A 91 3.34 15.68 0.12
N GLY A 92 4.62 15.85 -0.13
CA GLY A 92 5.53 16.46 0.82
C GLY A 92 5.25 17.95 1.02
N ASP A 93 5.75 18.46 2.14
CA ASP A 93 5.59 19.84 2.49
C ASP A 93 6.89 20.39 3.08
N ALA A 94 6.83 21.56 3.71
CA ALA A 94 8.01 22.21 4.25
C ALA A 94 8.64 21.43 5.41
N GLU A 95 7.92 20.49 6.01
CA GLU A 95 8.39 19.77 7.18
C GLU A 95 9.01 18.41 6.85
N GLY A 96 8.66 17.82 5.72
CA GLY A 96 9.22 16.53 5.37
C GLY A 96 8.76 16.03 4.04
N GLY A 97 9.44 15.00 3.53
CA GLY A 97 9.07 14.31 2.33
C GLY A 97 7.93 13.33 2.60
N HIS A 98 6.97 13.29 1.70
CA HIS A 98 5.84 12.39 1.82
C HIS A 98 5.40 12.00 0.41
N TRP A 99 5.45 10.72 0.12
CA TRP A 99 5.06 10.19 -1.19
C TRP A 99 3.94 9.19 -1.00
N VAL A 100 2.92 9.29 -1.82
CA VAL A 100 1.73 8.42 -1.73
C VAL A 100 1.70 7.52 -2.95
N PHE A 101 1.65 6.23 -2.70
CA PHE A 101 1.55 5.19 -3.72
C PHE A 101 0.15 4.61 -3.66
N GLU A 102 -0.65 4.83 -4.70
CA GLU A 102 -2.03 4.35 -4.73
C GLU A 102 -2.15 3.14 -5.64
N CYS A 103 -2.80 2.10 -5.13
CA CYS A 103 -2.99 0.87 -5.88
C CYS A 103 -4.25 0.16 -5.40
N GLU A 104 -4.54 -0.98 -6.03
CA GLU A 104 -5.70 -1.79 -5.66
C GLU A 104 -5.30 -3.24 -5.62
N ARG A 105 -5.97 -3.99 -4.76
CA ARG A 105 -5.83 -5.42 -4.71
C ARG A 105 -7.22 -6.02 -4.78
N VAL A 106 -7.40 -6.97 -5.69
CA VAL A 106 -8.67 -7.69 -5.81
C VAL A 106 -8.51 -9.01 -5.09
N ASN A 107 -9.21 -9.15 -3.97
CA ASN A 107 -9.12 -10.38 -3.22
C ASN A 107 -10.32 -11.29 -3.40
N GLY A 108 -11.41 -10.77 -3.89
CA GLY A 108 -12.60 -11.56 -4.08
C GLY A 108 -12.43 -12.68 -5.07
N GLY A 109 -11.70 -12.40 -6.13
CA GLY A 109 -11.46 -13.43 -7.14
C GLY A 109 -10.73 -14.61 -6.56
N ALA A 110 -9.84 -14.37 -5.64
CA ALA A 110 -9.12 -15.45 -5.00
C ALA A 110 -10.04 -16.29 -4.13
N VAL A 111 -11.10 -15.70 -3.67
CA VAL A 111 -12.06 -16.41 -2.86
C VAL A 111 -13.07 -17.14 -3.71
N TYR A 112 -13.55 -16.46 -4.74
CA TYR A 112 -14.65 -17.03 -5.51
C TYR A 112 -14.25 -18.15 -6.40
N GLY A 113 -13.13 -18.13 -6.82
CA GLY A 113 -12.72 -19.13 -7.74
C GLY A 113 -12.03 -20.21 -7.12
N GLN A 114 -11.61 -19.99 -6.14
CA GLN A 114 -10.78 -20.78 -5.80
C GLN A 114 -10.53 -21.04 -4.77
N THR A 115 -10.86 -20.77 -4.64
CA THR A 115 -10.61 -21.10 -3.77
C THR A 115 -10.76 -21.42 -3.35
#